data_00856c7047e34b193d54ba79af830683
#
_entry.id   00856c7047e34b193d54ba79af830683
#
_cell.length_a   1.000
_cell.length_b   1.000
_cell.length_c   1.000
_cell.angle_alpha   90.00
_cell.angle_beta   90.00
_cell.angle_gamma   90.00
#
_symmetry.space_group_name_H-M   'P 1'
#
loop_
_entity.id
_entity.type
_entity.pdbx_description
1 polymer ?
#
loop_
_entity_poly.entity_id
_entity_poly.type
_entity_poly.pdbx_seq_one_letter_code
_entity_poly.pdbx_strand_id
1 'polypeptide(L)'
;MIFDNNIAYQTYRVLIAIFGTLGMIVAINRIKKNKMKNRLIVCGYGVYAIAFSFLCIRFFGFLFYLRGAIFTISIPGVVIIYLIADTTLSRHIFCCLSQLLLSLYLIVGVTLLNTSLGGNTMTNVLLLLPAYLAMIFLEYFFLRNAFLDFADTVSGSWWILAPIPCAFFLFDMAILLYPAHYTQNASYFILFALSGAVLLIVYYAIFQYLRLQYRYRMEEQNRALLKLQIENIRKQAKDTEKSGSHQKSKAGHSADAVECCLAFRVGKYRGDSCVHRASIRAKRPCRTSPVL
;
A
#
# COMPACT_ATOMS: atom_id res chain seq x y z
N MET A 1 21.34 36.74 -20.78
CA MET A 1 21.99 35.70 -20.00
C MET A 1 21.29 34.41 -20.36
N ILE A 2 21.82 33.67 -21.30
CA ILE A 2 21.24 32.47 -21.89
C ILE A 2 21.44 31.39 -20.83
N PHE A 3 20.34 30.84 -20.26
CA PHE A 3 20.43 29.64 -19.46
C PHE A 3 21.11 28.60 -20.34
N ASP A 4 22.23 28.08 -19.88
CA ASP A 4 22.86 26.93 -20.51
C ASP A 4 21.80 25.82 -20.60
N ASN A 5 21.49 25.37 -21.82
CA ASN A 5 20.43 24.38 -22.07
C ASN A 5 20.58 23.15 -21.16
N ASN A 6 21.81 22.79 -20.82
CA ASN A 6 22.12 21.70 -19.93
C ASN A 6 21.60 21.93 -18.49
N ILE A 7 21.73 23.12 -17.94
CA ILE A 7 21.20 23.48 -16.61
C ILE A 7 19.68 23.43 -16.62
N ALA A 8 19.01 23.89 -17.67
CA ALA A 8 17.57 23.84 -17.80
C ALA A 8 17.08 22.38 -17.80
N TYR A 9 17.67 21.50 -18.62
CA TYR A 9 17.28 20.08 -18.66
C TYR A 9 17.52 19.35 -17.33
N GLN A 10 18.63 19.63 -16.65
CA GLN A 10 18.90 19.05 -15.34
C GLN A 10 17.89 19.53 -14.29
N THR A 11 17.47 20.79 -14.34
CA THR A 11 16.43 21.35 -13.48
C THR A 11 15.10 20.64 -13.71
N TYR A 12 14.68 20.49 -14.97
CA TYR A 12 13.47 19.72 -15.30
C TYR A 12 13.55 18.29 -14.82
N ARG A 13 14.68 17.62 -14.93
CA ARG A 13 14.88 16.26 -14.42
C ARG A 13 14.64 16.18 -12.91
N VAL A 14 15.19 17.13 -12.14
CA VAL A 14 14.98 17.16 -10.67
C VAL A 14 13.52 17.44 -10.33
N LEU A 15 12.87 18.38 -11.02
CA LEU A 15 11.46 18.68 -10.80
C LEU A 15 10.56 17.48 -11.14
N ILE A 16 10.80 16.80 -12.27
CA ILE A 16 10.06 15.60 -12.65
C ILE A 16 10.23 14.51 -11.59
N ALA A 17 11.45 14.31 -11.08
CA ALA A 17 11.71 13.33 -10.03
C ALA A 17 10.94 13.67 -8.74
N ILE A 18 10.96 14.93 -8.30
CA ILE A 18 10.25 15.37 -7.09
C ILE A 18 8.73 15.22 -7.26
N PHE A 19 8.16 15.82 -8.33
CA PHE A 19 6.72 15.76 -8.56
C PHE A 19 6.24 14.35 -8.90
N GLY A 20 7.05 13.55 -9.59
CA GLY A 20 6.77 12.15 -9.86
C GLY A 20 6.68 11.33 -8.57
N THR A 21 7.67 11.47 -7.67
CA THR A 21 7.67 10.79 -6.37
C THR A 21 6.47 11.22 -5.51
N LEU A 22 6.17 12.52 -5.46
CA LEU A 22 4.99 13.02 -4.74
C LEU A 22 3.68 12.48 -5.35
N GLY A 23 3.62 12.38 -6.69
CA GLY A 23 2.51 11.76 -7.41
C GLY A 23 2.30 10.29 -7.03
N MET A 24 3.38 9.51 -6.92
CA MET A 24 3.35 8.11 -6.47
C MET A 24 2.84 8.02 -5.02
N ILE A 25 3.31 8.87 -4.10
CA ILE A 25 2.83 8.91 -2.71
C ILE A 25 1.33 9.22 -2.67
N VAL A 26 0.85 10.16 -3.50
CA VAL A 26 -0.58 10.51 -3.59
C VAL A 26 -1.40 9.37 -4.18
N ALA A 27 -0.88 8.67 -5.19
CA ALA A 27 -1.57 7.59 -5.89
C ALA A 27 -1.92 6.43 -4.94
N ILE A 28 -1.02 6.09 -4.02
CA ILE A 28 -1.18 4.94 -3.12
C ILE A 28 -1.98 5.26 -1.85
N ASN A 29 -2.08 6.54 -1.45
CA ASN A 29 -2.76 6.96 -0.24
C ASN A 29 -4.23 7.35 -0.46
N ARG A 30 -5.04 7.25 0.61
CA ARG A 30 -6.39 7.84 0.64
C ARG A 30 -6.29 9.34 0.89
N ILE A 31 -6.97 10.14 0.08
CA ILE A 31 -7.03 11.60 0.22
C ILE A 31 -8.29 11.98 0.99
N LYS A 32 -8.19 12.90 1.94
CA LYS A 32 -9.32 13.46 2.69
C LYS A 32 -10.37 14.07 1.74
N LYS A 33 -11.64 13.98 2.10
CA LYS A 33 -12.77 14.37 1.26
C LYS A 33 -12.84 15.85 0.85
N ASN A 34 -12.11 16.73 1.51
CA ASN A 34 -12.13 18.17 1.22
C ASN A 34 -11.35 18.54 -0.05
N LYS A 35 -11.96 18.26 -1.20
CA LYS A 35 -11.33 18.38 -2.53
C LYS A 35 -10.83 19.81 -2.84
N MET A 36 -11.58 20.83 -2.44
CA MET A 36 -11.25 22.24 -2.76
C MET A 36 -9.99 22.69 -2.01
N LYS A 37 -9.97 22.48 -0.68
CA LYS A 37 -8.81 22.79 0.17
C LYS A 37 -7.57 22.01 -0.28
N ASN A 38 -7.71 20.73 -0.57
CA ASN A 38 -6.60 19.89 -1.01
C ASN A 38 -6.00 20.35 -2.34
N ARG A 39 -6.84 20.73 -3.31
CA ARG A 39 -6.36 21.28 -4.59
C ARG A 39 -5.58 22.59 -4.40
N LEU A 40 -6.11 23.49 -3.56
CA LEU A 40 -5.45 24.77 -3.29
C LEU A 40 -4.08 24.58 -2.61
N ILE A 41 -3.97 23.66 -1.68
CA ILE A 41 -2.70 23.33 -1.00
C ILE A 41 -1.69 22.75 -2.01
N VAL A 42 -2.12 21.81 -2.86
CA VAL A 42 -1.24 21.19 -3.88
C VAL A 42 -0.79 22.21 -4.93
N CYS A 43 -1.71 23.06 -5.41
CA CYS A 43 -1.35 24.14 -6.34
C CYS A 43 -0.39 25.15 -5.71
N GLY A 44 -0.64 25.58 -4.48
CA GLY A 44 0.24 26.48 -3.75
C GLY A 44 1.64 25.89 -3.56
N TYR A 45 1.73 24.60 -3.22
CA TYR A 45 3.01 23.91 -3.16
C TYR A 45 3.70 23.82 -4.53
N GLY A 46 2.96 23.55 -5.61
CA GLY A 46 3.51 23.51 -6.96
C GLY A 46 4.15 24.86 -7.36
N VAL A 47 3.44 25.95 -7.10
CA VAL A 47 3.96 27.32 -7.34
C VAL A 47 5.20 27.59 -6.48
N TYR A 48 5.16 27.23 -5.19
CA TYR A 48 6.32 27.36 -4.30
C TYR A 48 7.54 26.59 -4.84
N ALA A 49 7.37 25.31 -5.20
CA ALA A 49 8.45 24.45 -5.66
C ALA A 49 9.11 25.00 -6.94
N ILE A 50 8.31 25.47 -7.90
CA ILE A 50 8.81 26.05 -9.16
C ILE A 50 9.52 27.38 -8.90
N ALA A 51 8.89 28.28 -8.14
CA ALA A 51 9.45 29.59 -7.82
C ALA A 51 10.76 29.47 -7.03
N PHE A 52 10.77 28.59 -6.01
CA PHE A 52 11.97 28.31 -5.22
C PHE A 52 13.09 27.74 -6.07
N SER A 53 12.81 26.77 -6.95
CA SER A 53 13.81 26.18 -7.86
C SER A 53 14.44 27.26 -8.75
N PHE A 54 13.61 28.10 -9.36
CA PHE A 54 14.08 29.19 -10.23
C PHE A 54 14.96 30.19 -9.48
N LEU A 55 14.49 30.65 -8.29
CA LEU A 55 15.23 31.60 -7.46
C LEU A 55 16.57 31.02 -6.98
N CYS A 56 16.52 29.77 -6.48
CA CYS A 56 17.70 29.10 -5.94
C CYS A 56 18.78 28.93 -7.01
N ILE A 57 18.41 28.48 -8.22
CA ILE A 57 19.37 28.34 -9.34
C ILE A 57 19.92 29.69 -9.78
N ARG A 58 19.05 30.69 -9.77
CA ARG A 58 19.46 32.08 -10.21
C ARG A 58 20.45 32.72 -9.26
N PHE A 59 20.28 32.55 -7.93
CA PHE A 59 21.09 33.21 -6.91
C PHE A 59 22.26 32.37 -6.38
N PHE A 60 22.06 31.07 -6.22
CA PHE A 60 23.03 30.18 -5.56
C PHE A 60 23.67 29.17 -6.53
N GLY A 61 23.13 29.02 -7.72
CA GLY A 61 23.61 28.08 -8.73
C GLY A 61 23.01 26.67 -8.60
N PHE A 62 23.20 25.87 -9.66
CA PHE A 62 22.59 24.56 -9.79
C PHE A 62 23.09 23.53 -8.75
N LEU A 63 24.37 23.54 -8.41
CA LEU A 63 24.92 22.60 -7.41
C LEU A 63 24.33 22.81 -6.00
N PHE A 64 24.14 24.07 -5.61
CA PHE A 64 23.49 24.39 -4.34
C PHE A 64 22.02 23.95 -4.35
N TYR A 65 21.32 24.25 -5.45
CA TYR A 65 19.95 23.77 -5.65
C TYR A 65 19.85 22.24 -5.53
N LEU A 66 20.71 21.49 -6.19
CA LEU A 66 20.69 20.03 -6.19
C LEU A 66 20.84 19.45 -4.77
N ARG A 67 21.77 20.01 -3.99
CA ARG A 67 22.01 19.59 -2.59
C ARG A 67 20.88 20.00 -1.65
N GLY A 68 20.29 21.18 -1.88
CA GLY A 68 19.23 21.74 -1.03
C GLY A 68 17.82 21.25 -1.39
N ALA A 69 17.58 20.82 -2.62
CA ALA A 69 16.23 20.49 -3.12
C ALA A 69 15.52 19.40 -2.30
N ILE A 70 16.24 18.43 -1.79
CA ILE A 70 15.67 17.38 -0.91
C ILE A 70 15.08 18.02 0.34
N PHE A 71 15.80 18.92 0.99
CA PHE A 71 15.36 19.54 2.25
C PHE A 71 14.29 20.60 2.02
N THR A 72 14.45 21.42 1.00
CA THR A 72 13.62 22.60 0.79
C THR A 72 12.37 22.32 -0.05
N ILE A 73 12.38 21.29 -0.87
CA ILE A 73 11.22 20.94 -1.71
C ILE A 73 10.64 19.58 -1.28
N SER A 74 11.45 18.51 -1.22
CA SER A 74 10.89 17.18 -0.97
C SER A 74 10.28 17.05 0.43
N ILE A 75 10.94 17.52 1.48
CA ILE A 75 10.41 17.43 2.85
C ILE A 75 9.09 18.21 3.00
N PRO A 76 8.99 19.50 2.61
CA PRO A 76 7.70 20.21 2.63
C PRO A 76 6.62 19.50 1.81
N GLY A 77 6.97 18.93 0.65
CA GLY A 77 6.04 18.15 -0.16
C GLY A 77 5.48 16.93 0.58
N VAL A 78 6.34 16.18 1.24
CA VAL A 78 5.92 15.03 2.08
C VAL A 78 5.00 15.47 3.21
N VAL A 79 5.33 16.58 3.90
CA VAL A 79 4.49 17.14 4.98
C VAL A 79 3.11 17.56 4.42
N ILE A 80 3.08 18.21 3.28
CA ILE A 80 1.83 18.62 2.64
C ILE A 80 0.98 17.42 2.25
N ILE A 81 1.58 16.36 1.71
CA ILE A 81 0.83 15.13 1.40
C ILE A 81 0.28 14.51 2.69
N TYR A 82 1.05 14.51 3.78
CA TYR A 82 0.55 14.05 5.09
C TYR A 82 -0.69 14.84 5.56
N LEU A 83 -0.69 16.16 5.39
CA LEU A 83 -1.83 16.99 5.78
C LEU A 83 -3.11 16.70 4.99
N ILE A 84 -2.97 16.34 3.69
CA ILE A 84 -4.10 16.03 2.81
C ILE A 84 -4.48 14.54 2.82
N ALA A 85 -3.58 13.64 3.22
CA ALA A 85 -3.81 12.21 3.31
C ALA A 85 -4.58 11.83 4.58
N ASP A 86 -5.38 10.78 4.48
CA ASP A 86 -6.08 10.16 5.61
C ASP A 86 -5.31 8.93 6.08
N THR A 87 -4.18 9.19 6.75
CA THR A 87 -3.24 8.14 7.18
C THR A 87 -2.63 8.45 8.54
N THR A 88 -2.18 7.42 9.25
CA THR A 88 -1.36 7.58 10.46
C THR A 88 0.06 7.99 10.10
N LEU A 89 0.75 8.70 11.00
CA LEU A 89 2.11 9.20 10.75
C LEU A 89 3.08 8.07 10.40
N SER A 90 3.05 6.97 11.13
CA SER A 90 3.94 5.83 10.90
C SER A 90 3.75 5.18 9.54
N ARG A 91 2.49 4.99 9.12
CA ARG A 91 2.14 4.51 7.78
C ARG A 91 2.62 5.48 6.69
N HIS A 92 2.42 6.78 6.93
CA HIS A 92 2.86 7.81 5.99
C HIS A 92 4.37 7.79 5.79
N ILE A 93 5.15 7.72 6.88
CA ILE A 93 6.61 7.63 6.84
C ILE A 93 7.07 6.39 6.05
N PHE A 94 6.50 5.21 6.36
CA PHE A 94 6.80 3.99 5.61
C PHE A 94 6.53 4.15 4.12
N CYS A 95 5.34 4.68 3.78
CA CYS A 95 4.94 4.91 2.40
C CYS A 95 5.89 5.90 1.68
N CYS A 96 6.22 7.02 2.32
CA CYS A 96 7.13 8.01 1.74
C CYS A 96 8.53 7.45 1.50
N LEU A 97 9.10 6.75 2.48
CA LEU A 97 10.42 6.15 2.34
C LEU A 97 10.45 5.07 1.25
N SER A 98 9.41 4.24 1.17
CA SER A 98 9.27 3.24 0.10
C SER A 98 9.17 3.88 -1.27
N GLN A 99 8.41 4.96 -1.41
CA GLN A 99 8.26 5.67 -2.68
C GLN A 99 9.51 6.45 -3.08
N LEU A 100 10.23 7.04 -2.12
CA LEU A 100 11.53 7.66 -2.37
C LEU A 100 12.54 6.64 -2.88
N LEU A 101 12.56 5.46 -2.28
CA LEU A 101 13.44 4.36 -2.68
C LEU A 101 13.10 3.85 -4.09
N LEU A 102 11.81 3.63 -4.37
CA LEU A 102 11.34 3.22 -5.69
C LEU A 102 11.65 4.27 -6.77
N SER A 103 11.47 5.55 -6.43
CA SER A 103 11.85 6.67 -7.28
C SER A 103 13.35 6.69 -7.60
N LEU A 104 14.20 6.36 -6.61
CA LEU A 104 15.63 6.27 -6.80
C LEU A 104 16.00 5.18 -7.82
N TYR A 105 15.43 3.98 -7.68
CA TYR A 105 15.62 2.90 -8.65
C TYR A 105 15.11 3.27 -10.05
N LEU A 106 13.97 3.97 -10.13
CA LEU A 106 13.42 4.44 -11.40
C LEU A 106 14.36 5.43 -12.10
N ILE A 107 14.89 6.42 -11.37
CA ILE A 107 15.83 7.41 -11.89
C ILE A 107 17.12 6.73 -12.40
N VAL A 108 17.69 5.82 -11.62
CA VAL A 108 18.89 5.11 -12.01
C VAL A 108 18.63 4.21 -13.21
N GLY A 109 17.53 3.45 -13.20
CA GLY A 109 17.14 2.58 -14.31
C GLY A 109 16.93 3.34 -15.62
N VAL A 110 16.21 4.48 -15.59
CA VAL A 110 16.03 5.34 -16.76
C VAL A 110 17.35 5.94 -17.22
N THR A 111 18.22 6.35 -16.30
CA THR A 111 19.55 6.91 -16.66
C THR A 111 20.41 5.85 -17.34
N LEU A 112 20.42 4.63 -16.86
CA LEU A 112 21.17 3.52 -17.48
C LEU A 112 20.62 3.16 -18.84
N LEU A 113 19.29 3.07 -18.98
CA LEU A 113 18.66 2.84 -20.28
C LEU A 113 19.03 3.94 -21.27
N ASN A 114 18.96 5.20 -20.86
CA ASN A 114 19.35 6.33 -21.70
C ASN A 114 20.82 6.26 -22.11
N THR A 115 21.71 5.92 -21.18
CA THR A 115 23.15 5.78 -21.47
C THR A 115 23.42 4.61 -22.43
N SER A 116 22.76 3.47 -22.25
CA SER A 116 22.91 2.30 -23.14
C SER A 116 22.41 2.57 -24.56
N LEU A 117 21.44 3.48 -24.72
CA LEU A 117 20.93 3.95 -26.02
C LEU A 117 21.78 5.10 -26.63
N GLY A 118 22.85 5.52 -25.97
CA GLY A 118 23.67 6.65 -26.40
C GLY A 118 22.94 8.00 -26.31
N GLY A 119 21.90 8.08 -25.46
CA GLY A 119 21.09 9.29 -25.30
C GLY A 119 21.79 10.40 -24.51
N ASN A 120 21.30 11.61 -24.70
CA ASN A 120 21.76 12.80 -24.00
C ASN A 120 20.86 13.19 -22.81
N THR A 121 21.13 14.34 -22.18
CA THR A 121 20.34 14.84 -21.04
C THR A 121 18.87 15.11 -21.43
N MET A 122 18.62 15.58 -22.63
CA MET A 122 17.25 15.80 -23.11
C MET A 122 16.46 14.50 -23.26
N THR A 123 17.07 13.47 -23.84
CA THR A 123 16.44 12.14 -23.98
C THR A 123 16.19 11.51 -22.63
N ASN A 124 17.06 11.74 -21.64
CA ASN A 124 16.84 11.28 -20.25
C ASN A 124 15.57 11.90 -19.65
N VAL A 125 15.36 13.21 -19.83
CA VAL A 125 14.14 13.90 -19.36
C VAL A 125 12.89 13.36 -20.04
N LEU A 126 12.96 13.14 -21.38
CA LEU A 126 11.87 12.60 -22.17
C LEU A 126 11.50 11.16 -21.77
N LEU A 127 12.45 10.35 -21.33
CA LEU A 127 12.22 8.99 -20.85
C LEU A 127 11.72 8.99 -19.41
N LEU A 128 12.19 9.90 -18.56
CA LEU A 128 11.87 9.95 -17.15
C LEU A 128 10.39 10.28 -16.89
N LEU A 129 9.84 11.22 -17.64
CA LEU A 129 8.44 11.64 -17.49
C LEU A 129 7.45 10.47 -17.73
N PRO A 130 7.48 9.77 -18.89
CA PRO A 130 6.59 8.63 -19.12
C PRO A 130 6.86 7.47 -18.14
N ALA A 131 8.10 7.28 -17.68
CA ALA A 131 8.40 6.25 -16.68
C ALA A 131 7.69 6.54 -15.34
N TYR A 132 7.68 7.78 -14.85
CA TYR A 132 6.92 8.16 -13.67
C TYR A 132 5.41 8.04 -13.90
N LEU A 133 4.89 8.47 -15.04
CA LEU A 133 3.47 8.34 -15.35
C LEU A 133 3.03 6.88 -15.40
N ALA A 134 3.82 6.01 -16.03
CA ALA A 134 3.57 4.57 -16.06
C ALA A 134 3.59 3.97 -14.65
N MET A 135 4.54 4.41 -13.80
CA MET A 135 4.64 3.93 -12.42
C MET A 135 3.46 4.37 -11.57
N ILE A 136 3.05 5.65 -11.66
CA ILE A 136 1.85 6.18 -10.99
C ILE A 136 0.60 5.43 -11.43
N PHE A 137 0.47 5.16 -12.74
CA PHE A 137 -0.64 4.37 -13.28
C PHE A 137 -0.66 2.96 -12.71
N LEU A 138 0.48 2.25 -12.71
CA LEU A 138 0.62 0.91 -12.18
C LEU A 138 0.27 0.88 -10.68
N GLU A 139 0.77 1.81 -9.90
CA GLU A 139 0.45 1.90 -8.47
C GLU A 139 -1.03 2.17 -8.21
N TYR A 140 -1.62 3.11 -8.95
CA TYR A 140 -3.01 3.49 -8.77
C TYR A 140 -3.98 2.36 -9.11
N PHE A 141 -3.76 1.64 -10.21
CA PHE A 141 -4.69 0.62 -10.69
C PHE A 141 -4.44 -0.76 -10.08
N PHE A 142 -3.20 -1.15 -9.85
CA PHE A 142 -2.87 -2.51 -9.42
C PHE A 142 -2.51 -2.60 -7.93
N LEU A 143 -1.72 -1.66 -7.40
CA LEU A 143 -1.18 -1.76 -6.05
C LEU A 143 -2.04 -1.09 -4.99
N ARG A 144 -2.75 -0.01 -5.34
CA ARG A 144 -3.49 0.82 -4.38
C ARG A 144 -4.48 0.04 -3.55
N ASN A 145 -5.36 -0.73 -4.18
CA ASN A 145 -6.41 -1.47 -3.46
C ASN A 145 -5.79 -2.52 -2.53
N ALA A 146 -4.84 -3.31 -3.04
CA ALA A 146 -4.14 -4.30 -2.23
C ALA A 146 -3.39 -3.66 -1.05
N PHE A 147 -2.75 -2.50 -1.28
CA PHE A 147 -2.05 -1.77 -0.22
C PHE A 147 -3.02 -1.19 0.82
N LEU A 148 -4.15 -0.63 0.40
CA LEU A 148 -5.14 -0.05 1.30
C LEU A 148 -5.80 -1.12 2.18
N ASP A 149 -6.22 -2.24 1.60
CA ASP A 149 -6.81 -3.36 2.34
C ASP A 149 -5.82 -3.93 3.36
N PHE A 150 -4.56 -4.05 2.92
CA PHE A 150 -3.47 -4.44 3.79
C PHE A 150 -3.23 -3.41 4.91
N ALA A 151 -3.19 -2.15 4.57
CA ALA A 151 -2.89 -1.07 5.50
C ALA A 151 -3.95 -0.89 6.59
N ASP A 152 -5.21 -1.13 6.26
CA ASP A 152 -6.31 -1.07 7.23
C ASP A 152 -6.26 -2.26 8.22
N THR A 153 -5.61 -3.35 7.84
CA THR A 153 -5.44 -4.55 8.67
C THR A 153 -4.28 -4.44 9.66
N VAL A 154 -3.20 -3.75 9.27
CA VAL A 154 -1.96 -3.60 10.06
C VAL A 154 -2.02 -2.34 10.92
N SER A 155 -3.00 -2.24 11.84
CA SER A 155 -3.06 -1.13 12.78
C SER A 155 -1.93 -1.27 13.83
N GLY A 156 -0.92 -0.40 13.77
CA GLY A 156 0.09 -0.25 14.83
C GLY A 156 1.50 -0.76 14.53
N SER A 157 1.69 -1.72 13.60
CA SER A 157 3.02 -2.31 13.33
C SER A 157 3.87 -1.51 12.32
N TRP A 158 3.41 -0.36 11.86
CA TRP A 158 4.10 0.45 10.84
C TRP A 158 5.46 0.98 11.29
N TRP A 159 5.63 1.25 12.58
CA TRP A 159 6.92 1.68 13.13
C TRP A 159 8.00 0.60 13.04
N ILE A 160 7.60 -0.67 13.04
CA ILE A 160 8.53 -1.80 12.89
C ILE A 160 8.95 -1.94 11.42
N LEU A 161 8.07 -1.58 10.48
CA LEU A 161 8.33 -1.70 9.05
C LEU A 161 9.09 -0.50 8.46
N ALA A 162 8.90 0.71 9.00
CA ALA A 162 9.50 1.94 8.49
C ALA A 162 11.05 1.96 8.47
N PRO A 163 11.77 1.35 9.43
CA PRO A 163 13.24 1.29 9.39
C PRO A 163 13.79 0.54 8.17
N ILE A 164 13.04 -0.39 7.58
CA ILE A 164 13.51 -1.20 6.45
C ILE A 164 13.77 -0.32 5.21
N PRO A 165 12.76 0.39 4.63
CA PRO A 165 13.04 1.28 3.52
C PRO A 165 13.99 2.43 3.88
N CYS A 166 14.04 2.85 5.14
CA CYS A 166 15.00 3.86 5.60
C CYS A 166 16.44 3.36 5.48
N ALA A 167 16.71 2.15 5.96
CA ALA A 167 18.04 1.55 5.89
C ALA A 167 18.51 1.34 4.44
N PHE A 168 17.65 0.82 3.58
CA PHE A 168 17.96 0.67 2.16
C PHE A 168 18.16 2.02 1.46
N PHE A 169 17.34 3.02 1.75
CA PHE A 169 17.51 4.37 1.19
C PHE A 169 18.85 4.99 1.58
N LEU A 170 19.24 4.88 2.84
CA LEU A 170 20.54 5.37 3.32
C LEU A 170 21.70 4.61 2.68
N PHE A 171 21.59 3.29 2.55
CA PHE A 171 22.58 2.45 1.91
C PHE A 171 22.76 2.81 0.42
N ASP A 172 21.66 2.92 -0.32
CA ASP A 172 21.68 3.27 -1.73
C ASP A 172 22.17 4.69 -1.96
N MET A 173 21.81 5.64 -1.09
CA MET A 173 22.36 6.99 -1.09
C MET A 173 23.88 6.99 -0.83
N ALA A 174 24.37 6.18 0.09
CA ALA A 174 25.79 6.05 0.32
C ALA A 174 26.52 5.52 -0.93
N ILE A 175 25.95 4.53 -1.62
CA ILE A 175 26.52 4.00 -2.88
C ILE A 175 26.55 5.09 -3.97
N LEU A 176 25.47 5.88 -4.09
CA LEU A 176 25.34 6.88 -5.15
C LEU A 176 26.16 8.14 -4.91
N LEU A 177 26.36 8.54 -3.65
CA LEU A 177 27.04 9.79 -3.29
C LEU A 177 28.54 9.60 -3.09
N TYR A 178 28.98 8.42 -2.67
CA TYR A 178 30.35 8.24 -2.21
C TYR A 178 31.40 8.16 -3.34
N PRO A 179 31.20 7.48 -4.48
CA PRO A 179 32.07 7.73 -5.62
C PRO A 179 31.40 8.69 -6.60
N ALA A 180 32.11 9.76 -6.95
CA ALA A 180 31.66 10.77 -7.92
C ALA A 180 31.25 10.19 -9.30
N HIS A 181 31.49 8.90 -9.55
CA HIS A 181 31.34 8.24 -10.84
C HIS A 181 30.74 6.83 -10.77
N TYR A 182 29.64 6.64 -10.04
CA TYR A 182 28.96 5.33 -9.98
C TYR A 182 28.58 4.75 -11.35
N THR A 183 28.31 5.60 -12.34
CA THR A 183 27.99 5.18 -13.71
C THR A 183 29.19 4.65 -14.50
N GLN A 184 30.41 4.93 -14.05
CA GLN A 184 31.65 4.51 -14.71
C GLN A 184 32.22 3.23 -14.12
N ASN A 185 31.72 2.79 -12.96
CA ASN A 185 32.27 1.63 -12.25
C ASN A 185 31.22 0.51 -12.14
N ALA A 186 31.39 -0.54 -12.93
CA ALA A 186 30.46 -1.68 -12.99
C ALA A 186 30.20 -2.32 -11.62
N SER A 187 31.16 -2.29 -10.70
CA SER A 187 31.01 -2.87 -9.36
C SER A 187 29.96 -2.15 -8.52
N TYR A 188 29.90 -0.82 -8.60
CA TYR A 188 28.87 -0.04 -7.88
C TYR A 188 27.48 -0.24 -8.47
N PHE A 189 27.39 -0.40 -9.77
CA PHE A 189 26.14 -0.73 -10.42
C PHE A 189 25.60 -2.11 -9.99
N ILE A 190 26.49 -3.12 -9.96
CA ILE A 190 26.13 -4.47 -9.49
C ILE A 190 25.66 -4.40 -8.03
N LEU A 191 26.36 -3.65 -7.17
CA LEU A 191 25.98 -3.50 -5.77
C LEU A 191 24.61 -2.83 -5.62
N PHE A 192 24.33 -1.78 -6.40
CA PHE A 192 23.03 -1.11 -6.42
C PHE A 192 21.91 -2.02 -6.95
N ALA A 193 22.15 -2.78 -8.00
CA ALA A 193 21.19 -3.74 -8.53
C ALA A 193 20.92 -4.89 -7.54
N LEU A 194 21.96 -5.35 -6.84
CA LEU A 194 21.83 -6.36 -5.79
C LEU A 194 21.01 -5.84 -4.60
N SER A 195 21.24 -4.60 -4.17
CA SER A 195 20.44 -3.92 -3.15
C SER A 195 18.95 -3.92 -3.53
N GLY A 196 18.62 -3.58 -4.77
CA GLY A 196 17.25 -3.62 -5.28
C GLY A 196 16.64 -5.02 -5.27
N ALA A 197 17.42 -6.04 -5.68
CA ALA A 197 16.96 -7.43 -5.63
C ALA A 197 16.67 -7.90 -4.20
N VAL A 198 17.58 -7.60 -3.26
CA VAL A 198 17.39 -7.92 -1.83
C VAL A 198 16.17 -7.19 -1.27
N LEU A 199 15.97 -5.92 -1.62
CA LEU A 199 14.80 -5.16 -1.20
C LEU A 199 13.48 -5.81 -1.67
N LEU A 200 13.41 -6.25 -2.93
CA LEU A 200 12.24 -6.94 -3.46
C LEU A 200 11.95 -8.24 -2.69
N ILE A 201 12.99 -9.02 -2.37
CA ILE A 201 12.85 -10.24 -1.57
C ILE A 201 12.34 -9.90 -0.16
N VAL A 202 12.88 -8.86 0.48
CA VAL A 202 12.44 -8.41 1.80
C VAL A 202 10.97 -7.95 1.77
N TYR A 203 10.57 -7.16 0.79
CA TYR A 203 9.17 -6.74 0.66
C TYR A 203 8.23 -7.91 0.37
N TYR A 204 8.66 -8.85 -0.45
CA TYR A 204 7.91 -10.08 -0.69
C TYR A 204 7.73 -10.89 0.60
N ALA A 205 8.81 -11.09 1.36
CA ALA A 205 8.76 -11.80 2.64
C ALA A 205 7.84 -11.10 3.66
N ILE A 206 7.94 -9.78 3.78
CA ILE A 206 7.06 -8.97 4.62
C ILE A 206 5.60 -9.15 4.20
N PHE A 207 5.31 -9.06 2.90
CA PHE A 207 3.96 -9.21 2.38
C PHE A 207 3.38 -10.59 2.68
N GLN A 208 4.16 -11.66 2.50
CA GLN A 208 3.74 -13.03 2.82
C GLN A 208 3.50 -13.21 4.32
N TYR A 209 4.39 -12.70 5.16
CA TYR A 209 4.23 -12.77 6.62
C TYR A 209 2.97 -12.05 7.09
N LEU A 210 2.72 -10.87 6.57
CA LEU A 210 1.55 -10.08 6.94
C LEU A 210 0.26 -10.69 6.43
N ARG A 211 0.27 -11.27 5.21
CA ARG A 211 -0.85 -12.04 4.67
C ARG A 211 -1.17 -13.26 5.54
N LEU A 212 -0.16 -13.93 6.05
CA LEU A 212 -0.32 -15.06 6.96
C LEU A 212 -0.94 -14.62 8.29
N GLN A 213 -0.42 -13.55 8.89
CA GLN A 213 -0.98 -12.97 10.12
C GLN A 213 -2.44 -12.53 9.95
N TYR A 214 -2.78 -11.94 8.79
CA TYR A 214 -4.17 -11.58 8.49
C TYR A 214 -5.09 -12.79 8.49
N ARG A 215 -4.68 -13.87 7.84
CA ARG A 215 -5.47 -15.13 7.83
C ARG A 215 -5.68 -15.66 9.24
N TYR A 216 -4.64 -15.70 10.07
CA TYR A 216 -4.77 -16.14 11.46
C TYR A 216 -5.75 -15.29 12.26
N ARG A 217 -5.69 -13.96 12.15
CA ARG A 217 -6.64 -13.06 12.83
C ARG A 217 -8.08 -13.27 12.34
N MET A 218 -8.29 -13.44 11.04
CA MET A 218 -9.63 -13.71 10.49
C MET A 218 -10.19 -15.04 10.96
N GLU A 219 -9.35 -16.08 11.03
CA GLU A 219 -9.77 -17.37 11.59
C GLU A 219 -10.12 -17.27 13.09
N GLU A 220 -9.35 -16.53 13.85
CA GLU A 220 -9.62 -16.31 15.27
C GLU A 220 -10.94 -15.55 15.48
N GLN A 221 -11.18 -14.49 14.70
CA GLN A 221 -12.45 -13.75 14.71
C GLN A 221 -13.64 -14.65 14.32
N ASN A 222 -13.49 -15.46 13.28
CA ASN A 222 -14.52 -16.39 12.87
C ASN A 222 -14.81 -17.44 13.96
N ARG A 223 -13.78 -17.96 14.64
CA ARG A 223 -13.95 -18.87 15.78
C ARG A 223 -14.65 -18.20 16.97
N ALA A 224 -14.33 -16.93 17.24
CA ALA A 224 -14.99 -16.16 18.30
C ALA A 224 -16.48 -15.92 17.98
N LEU A 225 -16.81 -15.55 16.75
CA LEU A 225 -18.19 -15.39 16.28
C LEU A 225 -18.98 -16.68 16.37
N LEU A 226 -18.39 -17.80 15.96
CA LEU A 226 -19.02 -19.12 16.06
C LEU A 226 -19.32 -19.49 17.53
N LYS A 227 -18.38 -19.22 18.44
CA LYS A 227 -18.60 -19.44 19.88
C LYS A 227 -19.79 -18.64 20.43
N LEU A 228 -19.87 -17.35 20.06
CA LEU A 228 -20.98 -16.47 20.43
C LEU A 228 -22.33 -16.98 19.88
N GLN A 229 -22.34 -17.42 18.62
CA GLN A 229 -23.55 -17.99 18.00
C GLN A 229 -24.01 -19.24 18.71
N ILE A 230 -23.07 -20.15 19.05
CA ILE A 230 -23.39 -21.39 19.81
C ILE A 230 -23.94 -21.04 21.21
N GLU A 231 -23.34 -20.06 21.88
CA GLU A 231 -23.79 -19.60 23.18
C GLU A 231 -25.20 -18.98 23.13
N ASN A 232 -25.48 -18.16 22.11
CA ASN A 232 -26.82 -17.61 21.91
C ASN A 232 -27.87 -18.68 21.61
N ILE A 233 -27.54 -19.70 20.81
CA ILE A 233 -28.43 -20.83 20.53
C ILE A 233 -28.70 -21.62 21.82
N ARG A 234 -27.67 -21.85 22.65
CA ARG A 234 -27.83 -22.51 23.95
C ARG A 234 -28.72 -21.72 24.92
N LYS A 235 -28.59 -20.39 24.96
CA LYS A 235 -29.45 -19.51 25.75
C LYS A 235 -30.90 -19.60 25.27
N GLN A 236 -31.13 -19.49 23.96
CA GLN A 236 -32.47 -19.61 23.37
C GLN A 236 -33.09 -20.98 23.63
N ALA A 237 -32.33 -22.08 23.55
CA ALA A 237 -32.81 -23.41 23.85
C ALA A 237 -33.22 -23.54 25.33
N LYS A 238 -32.42 -23.00 26.26
CA LYS A 238 -32.75 -22.98 27.70
C LYS A 238 -33.98 -22.14 28.04
N ASP A 239 -34.14 -20.99 27.34
CA ASP A 239 -35.30 -20.12 27.55
C ASP A 239 -36.58 -20.77 26.97
N THR A 240 -36.46 -21.48 25.84
CA THR A 240 -37.56 -22.26 25.26
C THR A 240 -37.94 -23.44 26.15
N GLU A 241 -36.97 -24.12 26.78
CA GLU A 241 -37.20 -25.21 27.72
C GLU A 241 -37.87 -24.73 29.01
N LYS A 242 -37.51 -23.52 29.51
CA LYS A 242 -38.17 -22.88 30.67
C LYS A 242 -39.61 -22.45 30.38
N SER A 243 -39.88 -21.95 29.18
CA SER A 243 -41.25 -21.56 28.77
C SER A 243 -42.11 -22.78 28.34
N GLY A 244 -41.48 -23.89 28.05
CA GLY A 244 -42.07 -25.10 27.45
C GLY A 244 -42.48 -26.19 28.42
N SER A 245 -42.65 -25.91 29.73
CA SER A 245 -43.27 -26.88 30.65
C SER A 245 -44.74 -27.25 30.26
N HIS A 246 -45.28 -26.59 29.25
CA HIS A 246 -46.62 -26.87 28.70
C HIS A 246 -46.67 -27.40 27.25
N GLN A 247 -45.50 -27.63 26.58
CA GLN A 247 -45.51 -28.17 25.20
C GLN A 247 -44.42 -29.23 24.97
N LYS A 248 -44.53 -30.34 25.71
CA LYS A 248 -43.56 -31.45 25.70
C LYS A 248 -43.49 -32.31 24.43
N SER A 249 -44.00 -31.90 23.28
CA SER A 249 -44.08 -32.83 22.14
C SER A 249 -43.44 -32.39 20.81
N LYS A 250 -42.82 -31.21 20.68
CA LYS A 250 -42.26 -30.79 19.37
C LYS A 250 -40.79 -30.35 19.33
N ALA A 251 -40.08 -30.29 20.44
CA ALA A 251 -38.74 -29.67 20.51
C ALA A 251 -37.56 -30.61 20.17
N GLY A 252 -37.75 -31.93 20.11
CA GLY A 252 -36.66 -32.87 19.87
C GLY A 252 -36.07 -32.85 18.42
N HIS A 253 -36.79 -32.30 17.44
CA HIS A 253 -36.37 -32.41 16.02
C HIS A 253 -35.64 -31.20 15.45
N SER A 254 -35.57 -30.08 16.17
CA SER A 254 -34.89 -28.90 15.64
C SER A 254 -33.39 -28.81 16.00
N ALA A 255 -32.99 -29.38 17.11
CA ALA A 255 -31.59 -29.36 17.57
C ALA A 255 -30.68 -30.18 16.64
N ASP A 256 -31.10 -31.35 16.23
CA ASP A 256 -30.32 -32.24 15.34
C ASP A 256 -30.13 -31.65 13.93
N ALA A 257 -31.12 -30.87 13.44
CA ALA A 257 -31.03 -30.23 12.12
C ALA A 257 -30.03 -29.05 12.09
N VAL A 258 -29.92 -28.30 13.20
CA VAL A 258 -28.99 -27.17 13.33
C VAL A 258 -27.55 -27.64 13.48
N GLU A 259 -27.34 -28.71 14.22
CA GLU A 259 -26.01 -29.30 14.38
C GLU A 259 -25.49 -29.89 13.07
N CYS A 260 -26.36 -30.48 12.25
CA CYS A 260 -26.03 -30.97 10.91
C CYS A 260 -25.69 -29.85 9.94
N CYS A 261 -26.40 -28.70 9.99
CA CYS A 261 -26.09 -27.51 9.16
C CYS A 261 -24.78 -26.82 9.56
N LEU A 262 -24.45 -26.78 10.85
CA LEU A 262 -23.20 -26.19 11.34
C LEU A 262 -21.99 -27.07 11.00
N ALA A 263 -22.11 -28.39 11.08
CA ALA A 263 -21.08 -29.34 10.68
C ALA A 263 -20.76 -29.23 9.17
N PHE A 264 -21.76 -28.97 8.35
CA PHE A 264 -21.59 -28.77 6.90
C PHE A 264 -20.87 -27.45 6.54
N ARG A 265 -21.09 -26.39 7.34
CA ARG A 265 -20.50 -25.07 7.11
C ARG A 265 -19.02 -24.99 7.54
N VAL A 266 -18.59 -25.84 8.45
CA VAL A 266 -17.20 -25.87 8.96
C VAL A 266 -16.28 -26.76 8.10
N GLY A 267 -16.77 -27.37 7.02
CA GLY A 267 -15.94 -28.11 6.07
C GLY A 267 -15.26 -29.38 6.66
N LYS A 268 -15.73 -29.87 7.79
CA LYS A 268 -15.06 -30.96 8.53
C LYS A 268 -15.52 -32.36 8.20
N TYR A 269 -16.52 -32.52 7.33
CA TYR A 269 -17.00 -33.84 6.92
C TYR A 269 -16.85 -34.04 5.40
N ARG A 270 -15.88 -34.85 5.08
CA ARG A 270 -15.77 -35.58 3.83
C ARG A 270 -16.64 -36.83 4.01
N GLY A 271 -17.71 -36.96 3.27
CA GLY A 271 -18.35 -38.26 3.29
C GLY A 271 -19.83 -38.28 2.97
N ASP A 272 -20.14 -39.08 2.03
CA ASP A 272 -21.33 -39.36 1.26
C ASP A 272 -22.58 -39.82 2.02
N SER A 273 -22.57 -39.86 3.36
CA SER A 273 -23.65 -40.45 4.13
C SER A 273 -24.77 -39.51 4.62
N CYS A 274 -24.53 -38.16 4.60
CA CYS A 274 -25.57 -37.20 5.00
C CYS A 274 -26.51 -36.79 3.87
N VAL A 275 -26.07 -36.89 2.62
CA VAL A 275 -26.84 -36.44 1.45
C VAL A 275 -28.07 -37.31 1.21
N HIS A 276 -28.00 -38.60 1.55
CA HIS A 276 -29.09 -39.56 1.30
C HIS A 276 -30.28 -39.42 2.26
N ARG A 277 -30.11 -38.86 3.47
CA ARG A 277 -31.21 -38.63 4.43
C ARG A 277 -31.90 -37.27 4.28
N ALA A 278 -31.23 -36.28 3.73
CA ALA A 278 -31.80 -34.93 3.50
C ALA A 278 -32.73 -34.90 2.26
N SER A 279 -32.47 -35.73 1.23
CA SER A 279 -33.22 -35.78 -0.01
C SER A 279 -34.67 -36.28 0.13
N ILE A 280 -34.98 -37.06 1.14
CA ILE A 280 -36.33 -37.64 1.30
C ILE A 280 -37.31 -36.72 2.05
N ARG A 281 -36.85 -35.63 2.71
CA ARG A 281 -37.70 -34.73 3.51
C ARG A 281 -37.81 -33.28 3.03
N ALA A 282 -37.13 -32.88 1.92
CA ALA A 282 -37.13 -31.52 1.40
C ALA A 282 -38.37 -31.11 0.58
N LYS A 283 -39.53 -31.74 0.76
CA LYS A 283 -40.79 -31.40 0.07
C LYS A 283 -41.76 -30.49 0.87
N ARG A 284 -41.28 -29.73 1.86
CA ARG A 284 -42.11 -28.65 2.43
C ARG A 284 -41.39 -27.33 2.39
N PRO A 285 -41.97 -26.30 1.74
CA PRO A 285 -41.34 -24.96 1.66
C PRO A 285 -41.38 -24.29 3.05
N CYS A 286 -40.22 -23.81 3.51
CA CYS A 286 -40.15 -22.90 4.64
C CYS A 286 -40.81 -21.56 4.27
N ARG A 287 -41.94 -21.27 4.89
CA ARG A 287 -42.61 -19.97 4.82
C ARG A 287 -41.80 -18.99 5.68
N THR A 288 -41.07 -18.12 5.02
CA THR A 288 -40.43 -16.96 5.65
C THR A 288 -41.48 -15.91 5.93
N SER A 289 -41.77 -15.64 7.21
CA SER A 289 -42.51 -14.45 7.62
C SER A 289 -41.55 -13.25 7.62
N PRO A 290 -41.93 -12.09 7.05
CA PRO A 290 -41.15 -10.88 7.21
C PRO A 290 -41.37 -10.33 8.61
N VAL A 291 -40.27 -10.04 9.31
CA VAL A 291 -40.30 -9.25 10.55
C VAL A 291 -40.08 -7.80 10.13
N LEU A 292 -41.01 -6.94 10.53
CA LEU A 292 -40.96 -5.49 10.51
C LEU A 292 -39.79 -4.94 11.34
#